data_04a69707ee769f970d0988b66882eaa8
#
_entry.id   04a69707ee769f970d0988b66882eaa8
#
_cell.length_a   1.000
_cell.length_b   1.000
_cell.length_c   1.000
_cell.angle_alpha   90.00
_cell.angle_beta   90.00
_cell.angle_gamma   90.00
#
_symmetry.space_group_name_H-M   'P 1'
#
loop_
_entity.id
_entity.type
_entity.pdbx_description
1 polymer ?
#
loop_
_entity_poly.entity_id
_entity_poly.type
_entity_poly.pdbx_seq_one_letter_code
_entity_poly.pdbx_strand_id
1 'polypeptide(L)'
;LIPLEDTYIYMTHGHEVSYYNRIQKLIELGTDMGARLIVSGHSHHHGEVRVRDAVFVNPGSISLARDRSGGTFAIVTYDNGQFSVEFVYKQDIV
;
A
#
# COMPACT_ATOMS: atom_id res chain seq x y z
N LEU A 1 -9.60 1.86 10.02
CA LEU A 1 -8.69 3.03 9.98
C LEU A 1 -7.75 3.02 11.17
N ILE A 2 -6.49 3.30 10.89
CA ILE A 2 -5.45 3.37 11.90
C ILE A 2 -4.96 4.83 11.97
N PRO A 3 -5.01 5.49 13.14
CA PRO A 3 -4.54 6.86 13.23
C PRO A 3 -3.02 6.95 13.09
N LEU A 4 -2.54 8.00 12.44
CA LEU A 4 -1.12 8.28 12.25
C LEU A 4 -0.94 9.79 12.33
N GLU A 5 -0.53 10.30 13.49
CA GLU A 5 -0.36 11.73 13.76
C GLU A 5 -1.61 12.52 13.37
N ASP A 6 -1.54 13.31 12.29
CA ASP A 6 -2.64 14.16 11.82
C ASP A 6 -3.44 13.55 10.67
N THR A 7 -3.25 12.28 10.37
CA THR A 7 -3.96 11.60 9.30
C THR A 7 -4.34 10.17 9.71
N TYR A 8 -4.80 9.39 8.75
CA TYR A 8 -5.21 8.01 8.97
C TYR A 8 -4.64 7.10 7.90
N ILE A 9 -4.47 5.84 8.26
CA ILE A 9 -4.11 4.75 7.35
C ILE A 9 -5.35 3.89 7.15
N TYR A 10 -5.71 3.62 5.90
CA TYR A 10 -6.71 2.63 5.55
C TYR A 10 -6.00 1.37 5.09
N MET A 11 -6.20 0.28 5.83
CA MET A 11 -5.54 -0.98 5.53
C MET A 11 -6.60 -2.04 5.25
N THR A 12 -6.45 -2.76 4.16
CA THR A 12 -7.39 -3.80 3.77
C THR A 12 -6.68 -4.88 2.96
N HIS A 13 -7.27 -6.08 2.92
CA HIS A 13 -6.78 -7.11 2.00
C HIS A 13 -7.16 -6.78 0.56
N GLY A 14 -8.26 -6.05 0.35
CA GLY A 14 -8.66 -5.58 -0.97
C GLY A 14 -9.64 -6.47 -1.71
N HIS A 15 -10.04 -7.60 -1.16
CA HIS A 15 -10.93 -8.53 -1.85
C HIS A 15 -12.40 -8.07 -1.88
N GLU A 16 -12.74 -7.03 -1.12
CA GLU A 16 -14.09 -6.47 -1.12
C GLU A 16 -14.40 -5.59 -2.33
N VAL A 17 -13.39 -5.30 -3.17
CA VAL A 17 -13.59 -4.57 -4.41
C VAL A 17 -13.24 -5.45 -5.60
N SER A 18 -13.85 -5.15 -6.76
CA SER A 18 -13.63 -5.92 -7.97
C SER A 18 -12.18 -5.78 -8.46
N TYR A 19 -11.74 -6.74 -9.28
CA TYR A 19 -10.40 -6.71 -9.85
C TYR A 19 -10.17 -5.46 -10.71
N TYR A 20 -11.19 -5.06 -11.47
CA TYR A 20 -11.11 -3.86 -12.31
C TYR A 20 -11.09 -2.61 -11.45
N ASN A 21 -10.16 -1.71 -11.75
CA ASN A 21 -10.04 -0.42 -11.06
C ASN A 21 -9.85 -0.55 -9.55
N ARG A 22 -9.30 -1.70 -9.10
CA ARG A 22 -9.13 -1.97 -7.67
C ARG A 22 -8.35 -0.86 -6.96
N ILE A 23 -7.21 -0.47 -7.53
CA ILE A 23 -6.35 0.54 -6.91
C ILE A 23 -7.11 1.86 -6.80
N GLN A 24 -7.76 2.29 -7.88
CA GLN A 24 -8.51 3.54 -7.87
C GLN A 24 -9.64 3.50 -6.84
N LYS A 25 -10.39 2.41 -6.79
CA LYS A 25 -11.49 2.26 -5.84
C LYS A 25 -11.01 2.23 -4.40
N LEU A 26 -9.89 1.58 -4.13
CA LEU A 26 -9.32 1.55 -2.78
C LEU A 26 -8.82 2.93 -2.35
N ILE A 27 -8.23 3.68 -3.27
CA ILE A 27 -7.84 5.06 -2.98
C ILE A 27 -9.07 5.90 -2.65
N GLU A 28 -10.14 5.77 -3.44
CA GLU A 28 -11.38 6.51 -3.20
C GLU A 28 -11.99 6.16 -1.84
N LEU A 29 -12.08 4.87 -1.52
CA LEU A 29 -12.61 4.42 -0.23
C LEU A 29 -11.79 4.97 0.93
N GLY A 30 -10.48 4.88 0.85
CA GLY A 30 -9.60 5.35 1.91
C GLY A 30 -9.67 6.86 2.09
N THR A 31 -9.61 7.62 0.99
CA THR A 31 -9.66 9.07 1.06
C THR A 31 -11.01 9.59 1.54
N ASP A 32 -12.11 8.91 1.19
CA ASP A 32 -13.44 9.26 1.70
C ASP A 32 -13.54 9.07 3.20
N MET A 33 -12.74 8.17 3.77
CA MET A 33 -12.66 7.96 5.21
C MET A 33 -11.64 8.85 5.91
N GLY A 34 -10.97 9.71 5.17
CA GLY A 34 -9.97 10.64 5.71
C GLY A 34 -8.54 10.10 5.72
N ALA A 35 -8.29 8.95 5.10
CA ALA A 35 -6.95 8.39 5.06
C ALA A 35 -6.12 9.01 3.94
N ARG A 36 -4.82 9.16 4.17
CA ARG A 36 -3.87 9.56 3.15
C ARG A 36 -2.94 8.43 2.74
N LEU A 37 -2.81 7.39 3.56
CA LEU A 37 -2.07 6.19 3.21
C LEU A 37 -3.05 5.04 3.11
N ILE A 38 -3.09 4.39 1.96
CA ILE A 38 -3.95 3.24 1.69
C ILE A 38 -3.05 2.04 1.42
N VAL A 39 -3.19 1.00 2.23
CA VAL A 39 -2.37 -0.20 2.13
C VAL A 39 -3.26 -1.38 1.79
N SER A 40 -2.92 -2.10 0.74
CA SER A 40 -3.68 -3.27 0.31
C SER A 40 -2.74 -4.34 -0.23
N GLY A 41 -3.05 -5.59 0.08
CA GLY A 41 -2.35 -6.75 -0.46
C GLY A 41 -3.12 -7.39 -1.62
N HIS A 42 -3.50 -8.64 -1.44
CA HIS A 42 -4.34 -9.47 -2.33
C HIS A 42 -3.70 -9.83 -3.67
N SER A 43 -3.23 -8.86 -4.46
CA SER A 43 -2.66 -9.16 -5.78
C SER A 43 -1.29 -9.83 -5.72
N HIS A 44 -0.59 -9.73 -4.58
CA HIS A 44 0.78 -10.21 -4.38
C HIS A 44 1.80 -9.55 -5.33
N HIS A 45 1.44 -8.39 -5.88
CA HIS A 45 2.32 -7.56 -6.69
C HIS A 45 2.64 -6.29 -5.91
N HIS A 46 3.90 -6.05 -5.62
CA HIS A 46 4.27 -4.83 -4.91
C HIS A 46 4.13 -3.60 -5.83
N GLY A 47 3.85 -2.46 -5.23
CA GLY A 47 3.76 -1.23 -6.00
C GLY A 47 3.31 -0.04 -5.17
N GLU A 48 3.50 1.14 -5.74
CA GLU A 48 3.14 2.41 -5.14
C GLU A 48 2.44 3.27 -6.18
N VAL A 49 1.31 3.90 -5.79
CA VAL A 49 0.61 4.85 -6.65
C VAL A 49 0.33 6.10 -5.83
N ARG A 50 0.65 7.27 -6.35
CA ARG A 50 0.40 8.54 -5.70
C ARG A 50 -0.65 9.31 -6.47
N VAL A 51 -1.73 9.71 -5.77
CA VAL A 51 -2.81 10.49 -6.36
C VAL A 51 -3.09 11.66 -5.42
N ARG A 52 -2.77 12.88 -5.85
CA ARG A 52 -2.90 14.09 -5.03
C ARG A 52 -2.11 13.90 -3.73
N ASP A 53 -2.79 13.98 -2.59
CA ASP A 53 -2.15 13.83 -1.28
C ASP A 53 -2.17 12.39 -0.78
N ALA A 54 -2.78 11.47 -1.52
CA ALA A 54 -2.92 10.08 -1.10
C ALA A 54 -1.82 9.22 -1.70
N VAL A 55 -1.39 8.24 -0.93
CA VAL A 55 -0.40 7.26 -1.35
C VAL A 55 -1.01 5.87 -1.17
N PHE A 56 -1.03 5.09 -2.24
CA PHE A 56 -1.44 3.70 -2.22
C PHE A 56 -0.20 2.84 -2.25
N VAL A 57 -0.12 1.85 -1.36
CA VAL A 57 1.00 0.92 -1.30
C VAL A 57 0.47 -0.52 -1.26
N ASN A 58 0.99 -1.34 -2.16
CA ASN A 58 0.88 -2.78 -2.04
C ASN A 58 2.28 -3.29 -1.70
N PRO A 59 2.50 -3.82 -0.49
CA PRO A 59 3.84 -4.25 -0.08
C PRO A 59 4.31 -5.53 -0.79
N GLY A 60 3.44 -6.18 -1.55
CA GLY A 60 3.75 -7.46 -2.17
C GLY A 60 3.55 -8.60 -1.20
N SER A 61 4.20 -9.72 -1.48
CA SER A 61 4.15 -10.89 -0.61
C SER A 61 5.56 -11.43 -0.40
N ILE A 62 5.88 -11.76 0.84
CA ILE A 62 7.20 -12.31 1.17
C ILE A 62 7.33 -13.78 0.74
N SER A 63 6.21 -14.48 0.65
CA SER A 63 6.22 -15.92 0.38
C SER A 63 5.46 -16.32 -0.88
N LEU A 64 4.50 -15.52 -1.34
CA LEU A 64 3.63 -15.84 -2.46
C LEU A 64 3.62 -14.76 -3.54
N ALA A 65 4.78 -14.12 -3.74
CA ALA A 65 4.89 -13.06 -4.75
C ALA A 65 4.50 -13.58 -6.13
N ARG A 66 3.67 -12.81 -6.83
CA ARG A 66 3.24 -13.10 -8.20
C ARG A 66 3.93 -12.20 -9.21
N ASP A 67 4.75 -11.29 -8.75
CA ASP A 67 5.65 -10.51 -9.58
C ASP A 67 7.02 -11.19 -9.61
N ARG A 68 7.98 -10.60 -10.29
CA ARG A 68 9.31 -11.20 -10.45
C ARG A 68 10.26 -10.85 -9.31
N SER A 69 9.75 -10.31 -8.21
CA SER A 69 10.58 -9.85 -7.11
C SER A 69 11.19 -10.98 -6.26
N GLY A 70 10.55 -12.15 -6.24
CA GLY A 70 10.93 -13.24 -5.35
C GLY A 70 10.44 -13.06 -3.93
N GLY A 71 9.70 -11.99 -3.65
CA GLY A 71 9.15 -11.65 -2.35
C GLY A 71 9.58 -10.28 -1.92
N THR A 72 8.65 -9.51 -1.33
CA THR A 72 8.90 -8.13 -0.92
C THR A 72 8.13 -7.77 0.34
N PHE A 73 8.63 -6.74 1.03
CA PHE A 73 7.84 -6.00 2.01
C PHE A 73 8.15 -4.51 1.85
N ALA A 74 7.36 -3.66 2.48
CA ALA A 74 7.52 -2.22 2.34
C ALA A 74 7.78 -1.58 3.70
N ILE A 75 8.65 -0.58 3.71
CA ILE A 75 8.86 0.31 4.83
C ILE A 75 8.28 1.67 4.43
N VAL A 76 7.31 2.16 5.20
CA VAL A 76 6.69 3.46 4.94
C VAL A 76 7.04 4.39 6.08
N THR A 77 7.59 5.53 5.74
CA THR A 77 7.98 6.56 6.70
C THR A 77 7.11 7.80 6.50
N TYR A 78 6.60 8.36 7.59
CA TYR A 78 5.82 9.58 7.58
C TYR A 78 6.58 10.66 8.33
N ASP A 79 6.95 11.74 7.64
CA ASP A 79 7.73 12.82 8.21
C ASP A 79 7.31 14.15 7.58
N ASN A 80 6.97 15.13 8.41
CA ASN A 80 6.54 16.47 7.97
C ASN A 80 5.40 16.41 6.93
N GLY A 81 4.43 15.55 7.15
CA GLY A 81 3.30 15.40 6.25
C GLY A 81 3.61 14.69 4.95
N GLN A 82 4.79 14.11 4.81
CA GLN A 82 5.23 13.42 3.60
C GLN A 82 5.43 11.93 3.86
N PHE A 83 4.99 11.12 2.90
CA PHE A 83 5.22 9.67 2.94
C PHE A 83 6.37 9.29 2.05
N SER A 84 7.27 8.47 2.59
CA SER A 84 8.32 7.82 1.82
C SER A 84 8.08 6.31 1.85
N VAL A 85 8.24 5.66 0.70
CA VAL A 85 8.00 4.22 0.59
C VAL A 85 9.25 3.56 0.07
N GLU A 86 9.72 2.54 0.78
CA GLU A 86 10.86 1.73 0.35
C GLU A 86 10.41 0.28 0.28
N PHE A 87 10.64 -0.38 -0.86
CA PHE A 87 10.40 -1.81 -1.01
C PHE A 87 11.69 -2.56 -0.73
N VAL A 88 11.59 -3.58 0.12
CA VAL A 88 12.73 -4.43 0.46
C VAL A 88 12.49 -5.81 -0.15
N TYR A 89 13.45 -6.28 -0.93
CA TYR A 89 13.34 -7.55 -1.61
C TYR A 89 13.93 -8.65 -0.75
N LYS A 90 13.20 -9.75 -0.62
CA LYS A 90 13.59 -10.90 0.19
C LYS A 90 14.99 -11.40 -0.16
N GLN A 91 15.30 -11.41 -1.44
CA GLN A 91 16.60 -11.90 -1.93
C GLN A 91 17.78 -11.04 -1.45
N ASP A 92 17.53 -9.79 -1.03
CA ASP A 92 18.57 -8.85 -0.62
C ASP A 92 18.89 -8.93 0.88
N ILE A 93 18.14 -9.70 1.65
CA ILE A 93 18.32 -9.80 3.11
C ILE A 93 18.87 -11.15 3.55
N VAL A 94 19.21 -12.02 2.62
CA VAL A 94 19.76 -13.35 2.90
C VAL A 94 21.28 -13.33 2.79
#